data_2d1156644dd6aef31c540df163538608
#
_entry.id   2d1156644dd6aef31c540df163538608
#
_cell.length_a   1.000
_cell.length_b   1.000
_cell.length_c   1.000
_cell.angle_alpha   90.00
_cell.angle_beta   90.00
_cell.angle_gamma   90.00
#
_symmetry.space_group_name_H-M   'P 1'
#
loop_
_entity.id
_entity.type
_entity.pdbx_description
1 polymer ?
#
loop_
_entity_poly.entity_id
_entity_poly.type
_entity_poly.pdbx_seq_one_letter_code
_entity_poly.pdbx_strand_id
1 'polypeptide(L)'
;MFDNVQGVKSASELGIKDGMKTTSTKALELGQEFLGKGYREVGPGRYVSADGKRVFRMGDNDILGKHGGGPHVNFETLKPNPNKPGKMMVDQNYHVFITE
;
A
#
# COMPACT_ATOMS: atom_id res chain seq x y z
N MET A 1 -10.76 -11.32 -20.02
CA MET A 1 -10.28 -11.25 -19.51
C MET A 1 -9.99 -10.95 -18.99
N PHE A 2 -9.81 -10.91 -18.75
CA PHE A 2 -9.32 -10.67 -18.03
C PHE A 2 -8.77 -10.59 -17.41
N ASP A 3 -8.70 -10.52 -17.39
CA ASP A 3 -8.11 -10.48 -16.72
C ASP A 3 -7.66 -10.13 -16.13
N ASN A 4 -7.77 -10.18 -16.21
CA ASN A 4 -7.32 -9.79 -15.58
C ASN A 4 -6.99 -9.39 -14.90
N VAL A 5 -7.14 -9.16 -15.04
CA VAL A 5 -6.77 -8.92 -14.23
C VAL A 5 -6.23 -9.29 -13.55
N GLN A 6 -6.00 -9.23 -13.74
CA GLN A 6 -5.32 -9.95 -12.89
C GLN A 6 -5.54 -9.94 -11.47
N GLY A 7 -6.68 -9.82 -11.00
CA GLY A 7 -7.02 -9.89 -9.60
C GLY A 7 -6.60 -8.68 -8.76
N VAL A 8 -6.16 -7.62 -9.40
CA VAL A 8 -5.81 -6.40 -8.65
C VAL A 8 -7.07 -5.62 -8.36
N LYS A 9 -7.30 -5.35 -7.09
CA LYS A 9 -8.50 -4.64 -6.66
C LYS A 9 -8.14 -3.26 -6.14
N SER A 10 -9.04 -2.30 -6.31
CA SER A 10 -8.83 -0.96 -5.77
C SER A 10 -8.92 -0.99 -4.24
N ALA A 11 -8.43 0.06 -3.58
CA ALA A 11 -8.55 0.18 -2.13
C ALA A 11 -10.01 0.09 -1.71
N SER A 12 -10.89 0.74 -2.46
CA SER A 12 -12.32 0.72 -2.19
C SER A 12 -12.88 -0.70 -2.25
N GLU A 13 -12.51 -1.46 -3.26
CA GLU A 13 -12.97 -2.84 -3.41
C GLU A 13 -12.48 -3.74 -2.27
N LEU A 14 -11.31 -3.46 -1.73
CA LEU A 14 -10.74 -4.21 -0.63
C LEU A 14 -11.26 -3.73 0.74
N GLY A 15 -12.04 -2.64 0.75
CA GLY A 15 -12.54 -2.09 1.99
C GLY A 15 -11.52 -1.27 2.75
N ILE A 16 -10.45 -0.83 2.09
CA ILE A 16 -9.41 -0.03 2.72
C ILE A 16 -9.84 1.42 2.78
N LYS A 17 -9.80 1.99 3.98
CA LYS A 17 -10.14 3.40 4.20
C LYS A 17 -9.05 4.04 5.04
N ASP A 18 -8.77 5.30 4.73
CA ASP A 18 -7.77 6.05 5.50
C ASP A 18 -8.23 6.17 6.95
N GLY A 19 -7.35 5.79 7.86
CA GLY A 19 -7.64 5.85 9.29
C GLY A 19 -8.28 4.60 9.86
N MET A 20 -8.58 3.59 9.04
CA MET A 20 -9.19 2.37 9.56
C MET A 20 -8.22 1.60 10.45
N LYS A 21 -8.76 0.70 11.26
CA LYS A 21 -7.99 -0.14 12.18
C LYS A 21 -8.22 -1.61 11.85
N THR A 22 -7.15 -2.40 11.95
CA THR A 22 -7.26 -3.83 11.73
C THR A 22 -6.08 -4.53 12.40
N THR A 23 -6.07 -5.85 12.35
CA THR A 23 -4.96 -6.63 12.90
C THR A 23 -3.80 -6.65 11.91
N SER A 24 -2.60 -6.99 12.39
CA SER A 24 -1.44 -7.09 11.51
C SER A 24 -1.63 -8.17 10.46
N THR A 25 -2.21 -9.30 10.82
CA THR A 25 -2.49 -10.39 9.87
C THR A 25 -3.39 -9.90 8.74
N LYS A 26 -4.48 -9.21 9.10
CA LYS A 26 -5.40 -8.70 8.07
C LYS A 26 -4.74 -7.65 7.21
N ALA A 27 -3.92 -6.79 7.82
CA ALA A 27 -3.22 -5.75 7.07
C ALA A 27 -2.28 -6.36 6.02
N LEU A 28 -1.58 -7.45 6.38
CA LEU A 28 -0.69 -8.13 5.44
C LEU A 28 -1.47 -8.77 4.30
N GLU A 29 -2.62 -9.39 4.61
CA GLU A 29 -3.47 -9.95 3.56
C GLU A 29 -3.94 -8.89 2.60
N LEU A 30 -4.41 -7.76 3.14
CA LEU A 30 -4.85 -6.63 2.31
C LEU A 30 -3.70 -6.09 1.46
N GLY A 31 -2.49 -6.04 2.04
CA GLY A 31 -1.31 -5.59 1.30
C GLY A 31 -1.03 -6.45 0.08
N GLN A 32 -1.10 -7.77 0.24
CA GLN A 32 -0.85 -8.69 -0.86
C GLN A 32 -1.92 -8.55 -1.94
N GLU A 33 -3.18 -8.42 -1.55
CA GLU A 33 -4.27 -8.25 -2.52
C GLU A 33 -4.19 -6.90 -3.22
N PHE A 34 -3.79 -5.86 -2.49
CA PHE A 34 -3.65 -4.52 -3.04
C PHE A 34 -2.54 -4.47 -4.10
N LEU A 35 -1.43 -5.15 -3.85
CA LEU A 35 -0.29 -5.15 -4.76
C LEU A 35 -0.50 -6.07 -5.95
N GLY A 36 -1.18 -7.20 -5.75
CA GLY A 36 -1.37 -8.18 -6.80
C GLY A 36 -0.12 -9.04 -7.02
N LYS A 37 -0.18 -9.91 -8.02
CA LYS A 37 0.92 -10.80 -8.33
C LYS A 37 2.13 -10.04 -8.83
N GLY A 38 3.31 -10.57 -8.54
CA GLY A 38 4.55 -10.02 -9.06
C GLY A 38 5.08 -8.82 -8.30
N TYR A 39 4.50 -8.52 -7.13
CA TYR A 39 5.04 -7.44 -6.32
C TYR A 39 6.45 -7.80 -5.83
N ARG A 40 7.22 -6.79 -5.48
CA ARG A 40 8.58 -7.01 -4.99
C ARG A 40 8.92 -6.01 -3.90
N GLU A 41 9.82 -6.41 -3.03
CA GLU A 41 10.35 -5.51 -2.02
C GLU A 41 11.45 -4.66 -2.65
N VAL A 42 11.33 -3.35 -2.54
CA VAL A 42 12.29 -2.41 -3.12
C VAL A 42 13.09 -1.67 -2.06
N GLY A 43 12.82 -1.92 -0.82
CA GLY A 43 13.53 -1.35 0.33
C GLY A 43 12.96 -1.97 1.58
N PRO A 44 13.55 -1.76 2.76
CA PRO A 44 13.05 -2.37 4.02
C PRO A 44 11.60 -2.00 4.25
N GLY A 45 10.72 -3.01 4.22
CA GLY A 45 9.30 -2.80 4.46
C GLY A 45 8.57 -2.01 3.37
N ARG A 46 9.16 -1.87 2.18
CA ARG A 46 8.53 -1.14 1.08
C ARG A 46 8.35 -2.10 -0.09
N TYR A 47 7.10 -2.32 -0.46
CA TYR A 47 6.72 -3.26 -1.53
C TYR A 47 6.00 -2.53 -2.63
N VAL A 48 6.31 -2.87 -3.88
CA VAL A 48 5.76 -2.20 -5.05
C VAL A 48 5.12 -3.24 -5.95
N SER A 49 3.94 -2.90 -6.50
CA SER A 49 3.25 -3.76 -7.45
C SER A 49 4.05 -3.94 -8.73
N ALA A 50 3.74 -5.00 -9.48
CA ALA A 50 4.45 -5.31 -10.73
C ALA A 50 4.38 -4.15 -11.73
N ASP A 51 3.26 -3.42 -11.76
CA ASP A 51 3.09 -2.30 -12.67
C ASP A 51 3.68 -0.98 -12.14
N GLY A 52 4.21 -0.99 -10.91
CA GLY A 52 4.84 0.19 -10.33
C GLY A 52 3.87 1.26 -9.86
N LYS A 53 2.56 0.98 -9.80
CA LYS A 53 1.56 2.00 -9.51
C LYS A 53 1.01 1.94 -8.10
N ARG A 54 1.39 0.94 -7.32
CA ARG A 54 0.91 0.77 -5.95
C ARG A 54 2.04 0.41 -5.03
N VAL A 55 1.97 0.92 -3.82
CA VAL A 55 2.99 0.68 -2.80
C VAL A 55 2.30 0.29 -1.49
N PHE A 56 2.85 -0.70 -0.83
CA PHE A 56 2.46 -1.08 0.52
C PHE A 56 3.69 -0.90 1.40
N ARG A 57 3.59 -0.06 2.42
CA ARG A 57 4.73 0.23 3.30
C ARG A 57 4.43 -0.20 4.72
N MET A 58 5.39 -0.91 5.32
CA MET A 58 5.34 -1.34 6.71
C MET A 58 6.73 -1.26 7.34
N GLY A 59 7.42 -0.16 7.06
CA GLY A 59 8.76 0.04 7.61
C GLY A 59 8.74 0.28 9.12
N ASP A 60 9.92 0.27 9.74
CA ASP A 60 10.04 0.40 11.19
C ASP A 60 9.37 1.65 11.72
N ASN A 61 9.53 2.78 11.02
CA ASN A 61 8.93 4.03 11.49
C ASN A 61 7.41 3.95 11.52
N ASP A 62 6.82 3.23 10.58
CA ASP A 62 5.37 3.07 10.50
C ASP A 62 4.89 2.09 11.57
N ILE A 63 5.52 0.91 11.63
CA ILE A 63 5.12 -0.17 12.54
C ILE A 63 5.35 0.22 14.00
N LEU A 64 6.45 0.95 14.29
CA LEU A 64 6.74 1.36 15.64
C LEU A 64 6.05 2.67 16.04
N GLY A 65 5.30 3.28 15.12
CA GLY A 65 4.54 4.48 15.42
C GLY A 65 5.38 5.72 15.62
N LYS A 66 6.58 5.77 15.04
CA LYS A 66 7.49 6.89 15.25
C LYS A 66 7.00 8.21 14.63
N HIS A 67 6.04 8.12 13.70
CA HIS A 67 5.44 9.32 13.11
C HIS A 67 4.21 9.80 13.87
N GLY A 68 3.92 9.18 15.02
CA GLY A 68 2.71 9.46 15.77
C GLY A 68 1.54 8.62 15.28
N GLY A 69 0.44 8.63 16.01
CA GLY A 69 -0.75 7.88 15.63
C GLY A 69 -0.71 6.39 15.90
N GLY A 70 0.42 5.87 16.38
CA GLY A 70 0.59 4.46 16.70
C GLY A 70 1.05 3.63 15.50
N PRO A 71 1.24 2.32 15.70
CA PRO A 71 1.68 1.43 14.62
C PRO A 71 0.69 1.42 13.47
N HIS A 72 1.19 1.51 12.24
CA HIS A 72 0.32 1.52 11.08
C HIS A 72 1.09 1.06 9.83
N VAL A 73 0.33 0.77 8.80
CA VAL A 73 0.86 0.49 7.47
C VAL A 73 0.24 1.50 6.51
N ASN A 74 0.87 1.65 5.35
CA ASN A 74 0.43 2.62 4.34
C ASN A 74 0.15 1.91 3.03
N PHE A 75 -0.99 2.23 2.42
CA PHE A 75 -1.37 1.76 1.09
C PHE A 75 -1.37 2.97 0.18
N GLU A 76 -0.48 3.01 -0.80
CA GLU A 76 -0.34 4.17 -1.67
C GLU A 76 -0.64 3.84 -3.11
N THR A 77 -1.30 4.76 -3.81
CA THR A 77 -1.39 4.71 -5.26
C THR A 77 -0.47 5.79 -5.81
N LEU A 78 0.12 5.51 -6.95
CA LEU A 78 1.08 6.42 -7.58
C LEU A 78 0.52 6.90 -8.92
N LYS A 79 0.98 8.08 -9.34
CA LYS A 79 0.63 8.67 -10.63
C LYS A 79 1.86 9.35 -11.20
N PRO A 80 1.89 9.62 -12.53
CA PRO A 80 3.00 10.36 -13.10
C PRO A 80 3.10 11.74 -12.48
N ASN A 81 4.34 12.18 -12.21
CA ASN A 81 4.58 13.51 -11.69
C ASN A 81 4.63 14.49 -12.88
N PRO A 82 3.67 15.43 -12.97
CA PRO A 82 3.63 16.36 -14.12
C PRO A 82 4.82 17.29 -14.18
N ASN A 83 5.51 17.50 -13.05
CA ASN A 83 6.65 18.42 -12.99
C ASN A 83 7.99 17.71 -13.16
N LYS A 84 7.99 16.38 -13.20
CA LYS A 84 9.22 15.58 -13.31
C LYS A 84 8.95 14.37 -14.22
N PRO A 85 9.10 14.56 -15.53
CA PRO A 85 8.85 13.48 -16.49
C PRO A 85 9.64 12.21 -16.15
N GLY A 86 8.98 11.08 -16.26
CA GLY A 86 9.61 9.81 -15.93
C GLY A 86 9.61 9.46 -14.46
N LYS A 87 9.08 10.33 -13.60
CA LYS A 87 8.97 10.06 -12.17
C LYS A 87 7.52 9.88 -11.76
N MET A 88 7.32 9.10 -10.70
CA MET A 88 6.00 8.90 -10.12
C MET A 88 5.89 9.71 -8.84
N MET A 89 4.66 10.01 -8.45
CA MET A 89 4.38 10.67 -7.18
C MET A 89 3.18 9.99 -6.52
N VAL A 90 3.03 10.17 -5.22
CA VAL A 90 1.90 9.61 -4.50
C VAL A 90 0.63 10.33 -4.90
N ASP A 91 -0.38 9.57 -5.28
CA ASP A 91 -1.71 10.10 -5.59
C ASP A 91 -2.59 10.02 -4.35
N GLN A 92 -2.68 8.83 -3.75
CA GLN A 92 -3.46 8.61 -2.53
C GLN A 92 -2.63 7.79 -1.55
N ASN A 93 -2.82 8.06 -0.26
CA ASN A 93 -2.15 7.32 0.80
C ASN A 93 -3.17 7.00 1.89
N TYR A 94 -3.42 5.71 2.09
CA TYR A 94 -4.36 5.24 3.11
C TYR A 94 -3.56 4.72 4.30
N HIS A 95 -3.77 5.32 5.47
CA HIS A 95 -3.14 4.88 6.70
C HIS A 95 -4.05 3.87 7.38
N VAL A 96 -3.55 2.68 7.64
CA VAL A 96 -4.30 1.63 8.31
C VAL A 96 -3.58 1.30 9.61
N PHE A 97 -4.25 1.52 10.73
CA PHE A 97 -3.65 1.36 12.04
C PHE A 97 -3.78 -0.08 12.52
N ILE A 98 -2.74 -0.55 13.21
CA ILE A 98 -2.66 -1.92 13.68
C ILE A 98 -3.16 -1.99 15.11
N THR A 99 -4.14 -2.87 15.35
CA THR A 99 -4.69 -3.13 16.68
C THR A 99 -4.59 -4.62 16.93
N GLU A 100 -3.85 -5.00 17.93
CA GLU A 100 -3.71 -6.40 18.29
C GLU A 100 -4.29 -6.65 19.68
#